data_799cdc96540a8c153a9415f23739b36f
#
_entry.id   799cdc96540a8c153a9415f23739b36f
#
_cell.length_a   1.000
_cell.length_b   1.000
_cell.length_c   1.000
_cell.angle_alpha   90.00
_cell.angle_beta   90.00
_cell.angle_gamma   90.00
#
_symmetry.space_group_name_H-M   'P 1'
#
loop_
_entity.id
_entity.type
_entity.pdbx_description
1 polymer ?
#
loop_
_entity_poly.entity_id
_entity_poly.type
_entity_poly.pdbx_seq_one_letter_code
_entity_poly.pdbx_strand_id
1 'polypeptide(L)'
;TGKSHTDPSATPFALSIMQKMNDKCKEWKNAEDIDYSLYGTPLESTTYKFAKCLQKRFGVIEGITDKGYITNSYHVHVTEPIDAFTKLEFEAQFQHLSPGGAISYVEVPDMQNNIPAVLEVMKFIYDHIIYAELNTKSDYCQVCGWDGEISVVEEDGKLIWKCPQCGNTDQD
;
A
#
# COMPACT_ATOMS: atom_id res chain seq x y z
N THR A 1 -12.72 -15.70 -4.22
CA THR A 1 -13.07 -15.26 -5.59
C THR A 1 -12.00 -15.64 -6.62
N GLY A 2 -10.75 -15.90 -6.18
CA GLY A 2 -9.61 -16.13 -7.08
C GLY A 2 -9.15 -14.89 -7.85
N LYS A 3 -9.54 -13.69 -7.38
CA LYS A 3 -9.21 -12.41 -7.99
C LYS A 3 -8.76 -11.40 -6.93
N SER A 4 -7.91 -10.46 -7.32
CA SER A 4 -7.58 -9.30 -6.50
C SER A 4 -8.83 -8.44 -6.24
N HIS A 5 -8.85 -7.75 -5.12
CA HIS A 5 -9.89 -6.76 -4.82
C HIS A 5 -9.86 -5.55 -5.79
N THR A 6 -8.75 -5.35 -6.50
CA THR A 6 -8.59 -4.34 -7.55
C THR A 6 -9.25 -4.73 -8.88
N ASP A 7 -9.61 -6.02 -9.07
CA ASP A 7 -10.37 -6.44 -10.24
C ASP A 7 -11.80 -5.86 -10.17
N PRO A 8 -12.27 -5.15 -11.21
CA PRO A 8 -13.59 -4.50 -11.20
C PRO A 8 -14.75 -5.44 -10.86
N SER A 9 -14.61 -6.75 -11.16
CA SER A 9 -15.63 -7.75 -10.81
C SER A 9 -15.58 -8.20 -9.35
N ALA A 10 -14.47 -7.99 -8.64
CA ALA A 10 -14.28 -8.36 -7.24
C ALA A 10 -14.41 -7.17 -6.28
N THR A 11 -14.18 -5.95 -6.74
CA THR A 11 -14.27 -4.72 -5.94
C THR A 11 -15.61 -4.58 -5.19
N PRO A 12 -16.79 -4.80 -5.81
CA PRO A 12 -18.06 -4.70 -5.09
C PRO A 12 -18.17 -5.68 -3.92
N PHE A 13 -17.60 -6.88 -4.07
CA PHE A 13 -17.57 -7.86 -2.99
C PHE A 13 -16.65 -7.41 -1.85
N ALA A 14 -15.47 -6.87 -2.15
CA ALA A 14 -14.55 -6.32 -1.15
C ALA A 14 -15.20 -5.16 -0.36
N LEU A 15 -15.85 -4.23 -1.06
CA LEU A 15 -16.59 -3.12 -0.43
C LEU A 15 -17.74 -3.63 0.46
N SER A 16 -18.45 -4.67 0.03
CA SER A 16 -19.53 -5.26 0.83
C SER A 16 -19.03 -5.88 2.14
N ILE A 17 -17.83 -6.46 2.15
CA ILE A 17 -17.19 -6.96 3.37
C ILE A 17 -16.91 -5.81 4.33
N MET A 18 -16.29 -4.73 3.85
CA MET A 18 -15.98 -3.54 4.66
C MET A 18 -17.26 -2.91 5.22
N GLN A 19 -18.30 -2.80 4.41
CA GLN A 19 -19.60 -2.29 4.84
C GLN A 19 -20.21 -3.15 5.95
N LYS A 20 -20.18 -4.47 5.79
CA LYS A 20 -20.68 -5.41 6.80
C LYS A 20 -19.92 -5.30 8.13
N MET A 21 -18.59 -5.08 8.07
CA MET A 21 -17.79 -4.86 9.27
C MET A 21 -18.17 -3.55 9.96
N ASN A 22 -18.40 -2.46 9.22
CA ASN A 22 -18.89 -1.18 9.77
C ASN A 22 -20.26 -1.31 10.40
N ASP A 23 -21.17 -2.04 9.76
CA ASP A 23 -22.51 -2.27 10.30
C ASP A 23 -22.45 -3.05 11.62
N LYS A 24 -21.50 -3.99 11.73
CA LYS A 24 -21.27 -4.72 12.98
C LYS A 24 -20.68 -3.83 14.08
N CYS A 25 -19.78 -2.92 13.75
CA CYS A 25 -19.29 -1.91 14.69
C CYS A 25 -20.43 -1.03 15.24
N LYS A 26 -21.35 -0.61 14.37
CA LYS A 26 -22.55 0.15 14.78
C LYS A 26 -23.49 -0.65 15.67
N GLU A 27 -23.69 -1.93 15.38
CA GLU A 27 -24.47 -2.83 16.20
C GLU A 27 -23.90 -2.95 17.62
N TRP A 28 -22.59 -3.17 17.74
CA TRP A 28 -21.90 -3.23 19.04
C TRP A 28 -21.95 -1.92 19.80
N LYS A 29 -21.72 -0.79 19.10
CA LYS A 29 -21.88 0.54 19.71
C LYS A 29 -23.26 0.71 20.34
N ASN A 30 -24.31 0.34 19.64
CA ASN A 30 -25.68 0.46 20.14
C ASN A 30 -25.99 -0.50 21.31
N ALA A 31 -25.36 -1.67 21.34
CA ALA A 31 -25.59 -2.68 22.37
C ALA A 31 -24.80 -2.40 23.66
N GLU A 32 -23.60 -1.81 23.55
CA GLU A 32 -22.63 -1.71 24.64
C GLU A 32 -22.34 -0.28 25.08
N ASP A 33 -22.84 0.73 24.33
CA ASP A 33 -22.56 2.17 24.53
C ASP A 33 -21.05 2.47 24.47
N ILE A 34 -20.31 1.73 23.63
CA ILE A 34 -18.89 1.88 23.39
C ILE A 34 -18.69 2.16 21.90
N ASP A 35 -17.84 3.12 21.56
CA ASP A 35 -17.49 3.40 20.16
C ASP A 35 -16.56 2.33 19.60
N TYR A 36 -16.99 1.70 18.51
CA TYR A 36 -16.21 0.78 17.69
C TYR A 36 -16.03 1.36 16.31
N SER A 37 -14.83 1.26 15.76
CA SER A 37 -14.56 1.70 14.40
C SER A 37 -13.61 0.76 13.67
N LEU A 38 -13.78 0.68 12.36
CA LEU A 38 -12.90 -0.06 11.49
C LEU A 38 -11.64 0.77 11.22
N TYR A 39 -10.47 0.13 11.32
CA TYR A 39 -9.16 0.74 11.12
C TYR A 39 -8.36 -0.01 10.07
N GLY A 40 -7.83 0.69 9.08
CA GLY A 40 -6.90 0.17 8.08
C GLY A 40 -5.46 0.23 8.61
N THR A 41 -4.99 -0.85 9.22
CA THR A 41 -3.70 -0.90 9.90
C THR A 41 -2.52 -0.88 8.93
N PRO A 42 -1.54 0.05 9.05
CA PRO A 42 -0.26 -0.04 8.38
C PRO A 42 0.63 -1.09 9.09
N LEU A 43 0.94 -2.19 8.40
CA LEU A 43 1.73 -3.30 8.95
C LEU A 43 2.83 -3.73 7.97
N GLU A 44 3.69 -2.81 7.57
CA GLU A 44 4.70 -3.03 6.54
C GLU A 44 5.63 -4.21 6.89
N SER A 45 6.14 -4.26 8.12
CA SER A 45 7.09 -5.28 8.56
C SER A 45 6.53 -6.71 8.58
N THR A 46 5.21 -6.87 8.63
CA THR A 46 4.57 -8.19 8.68
C THR A 46 4.16 -8.72 7.31
N THR A 47 4.06 -7.87 6.30
CA THR A 47 3.57 -8.23 4.97
C THR A 47 4.44 -9.28 4.28
N TYR A 48 5.76 -9.15 4.37
CA TYR A 48 6.71 -10.14 3.87
C TYR A 48 6.57 -11.48 4.61
N LYS A 49 6.50 -11.46 5.95
CA LYS A 49 6.34 -12.66 6.76
C LYS A 49 5.04 -13.40 6.44
N PHE A 50 3.94 -12.67 6.25
CA PHE A 50 2.67 -13.26 5.83
C PHE A 50 2.78 -13.91 4.45
N ALA A 51 3.40 -13.26 3.48
CA ALA A 51 3.60 -13.82 2.14
C ALA A 51 4.37 -15.16 2.22
N LYS A 52 5.48 -15.19 2.95
CA LYS A 52 6.28 -16.43 3.14
C LYS A 52 5.47 -17.53 3.87
N CYS A 53 4.68 -17.19 4.88
CA CYS A 53 3.80 -18.14 5.56
C CYS A 53 2.72 -18.71 4.64
N LEU A 54 2.11 -17.88 3.79
CA LEU A 54 1.12 -18.31 2.81
C LEU A 54 1.74 -19.24 1.78
N GLN A 55 2.91 -18.89 1.23
CA GLN A 55 3.64 -19.73 0.28
C GLN A 55 4.02 -21.07 0.90
N LYS A 56 4.49 -21.08 2.15
CA LYS A 56 4.83 -22.32 2.87
C LYS A 56 3.61 -23.22 3.09
N ARG A 57 2.45 -22.65 3.36
CA ARG A 57 1.22 -23.39 3.68
C ARG A 57 0.45 -23.84 2.45
N PHE A 58 0.37 -23.03 1.42
CA PHE A 58 -0.51 -23.23 0.26
C PHE A 58 0.25 -23.40 -1.04
N GLY A 59 1.57 -23.23 -1.05
CA GLY A 59 2.38 -23.17 -2.26
C GLY A 59 2.30 -21.81 -2.94
N VAL A 60 3.01 -21.67 -4.05
CA VAL A 60 2.97 -20.48 -4.91
C VAL A 60 1.79 -20.62 -5.87
N ILE A 61 0.81 -19.76 -5.73
CA ILE A 61 -0.40 -19.70 -6.57
C ILE A 61 -0.39 -18.36 -7.28
N GLU A 62 -0.38 -18.40 -8.62
CA GLU A 62 -0.33 -17.20 -9.46
C GLU A 62 -1.48 -16.24 -9.15
N GLY A 63 -1.16 -14.94 -9.00
CA GLY A 63 -2.09 -13.88 -8.66
C GLY A 63 -2.61 -13.90 -7.21
N ILE A 64 -2.17 -14.84 -6.36
CA ILE A 64 -2.62 -14.98 -4.97
C ILE A 64 -1.46 -14.98 -3.99
N THR A 65 -0.51 -15.93 -4.13
CA THR A 65 0.61 -16.10 -3.21
C THR A 65 1.97 -15.97 -3.89
N ASP A 66 2.02 -15.57 -5.14
CA ASP A 66 3.21 -15.45 -5.98
C ASP A 66 4.08 -14.23 -5.64
N LYS A 67 3.51 -13.22 -4.99
CA LYS A 67 4.24 -12.01 -4.62
C LYS A 67 5.07 -12.21 -3.34
N GLY A 68 6.21 -11.55 -3.25
CA GLY A 68 7.12 -11.64 -2.10
C GLY A 68 6.59 -11.00 -0.82
N TYR A 69 5.56 -10.17 -0.94
CA TYR A 69 4.84 -9.56 0.19
C TYR A 69 3.38 -9.32 -0.19
N ILE A 70 2.52 -9.14 0.81
CA ILE A 70 1.12 -8.78 0.65
C ILE A 70 0.93 -7.29 0.94
N THR A 71 -0.09 -6.69 0.37
CA THR A 71 -0.48 -5.31 0.72
C THR A 71 -1.15 -5.25 2.08
N ASN A 72 -1.02 -4.11 2.74
CA ASN A 72 -1.81 -3.78 3.92
C ASN A 72 -3.25 -3.50 3.54
N SER A 73 -4.20 -3.92 4.37
CA SER A 73 -5.62 -3.57 4.23
C SER A 73 -6.14 -3.76 2.79
N TYR A 74 -6.60 -2.67 2.21
CA TYR A 74 -7.20 -2.59 0.87
C TYR A 74 -6.31 -1.89 -0.16
N HIS A 75 -5.06 -1.59 0.16
CA HIS A 75 -4.20 -0.84 -0.75
C HIS A 75 -3.97 -1.58 -2.08
N VAL A 76 -3.83 -0.81 -3.13
CA VAL A 76 -3.36 -1.33 -4.42
C VAL A 76 -1.91 -1.77 -4.26
N HIS A 77 -1.58 -2.96 -4.75
CA HIS A 77 -0.21 -3.47 -4.63
C HIS A 77 0.76 -2.56 -5.39
N VAL A 78 1.90 -2.24 -4.77
CA VAL A 78 2.88 -1.27 -5.31
C VAL A 78 3.43 -1.65 -6.69
N THR A 79 3.40 -2.92 -7.07
CA THR A 79 3.83 -3.40 -8.41
C THR A 79 2.74 -3.28 -9.48
N GLU A 80 1.50 -2.86 -9.12
CA GLU A 80 0.46 -2.64 -10.11
C GLU A 80 0.79 -1.40 -10.95
N PRO A 81 0.69 -1.48 -12.29
CA PRO A 81 0.95 -0.35 -13.16
C PRO A 81 -0.25 0.61 -13.17
N ILE A 82 -0.37 1.41 -12.13
CA ILE A 82 -1.48 2.33 -11.91
C ILE A 82 -0.94 3.73 -11.65
N ASP A 83 -1.59 4.76 -12.19
CA ASP A 83 -1.24 6.14 -11.87
C ASP A 83 -1.78 6.57 -10.50
N ALA A 84 -1.20 7.66 -9.96
CA ALA A 84 -1.52 8.14 -8.62
C ALA A 84 -3.01 8.49 -8.42
N PHE A 85 -3.63 9.12 -9.41
CA PHE A 85 -5.03 9.55 -9.30
C PHE A 85 -5.99 8.35 -9.32
N THR A 86 -5.78 7.42 -10.24
CA THR A 86 -6.57 6.17 -10.32
C THR A 86 -6.41 5.33 -9.06
N LYS A 87 -5.18 5.25 -8.51
CA LYS A 87 -4.92 4.57 -7.24
C LYS A 87 -5.68 5.22 -6.08
N LEU A 88 -5.58 6.54 -5.94
CA LEU A 88 -6.26 7.28 -4.88
C LEU A 88 -7.78 7.18 -5.01
N GLU A 89 -8.33 7.28 -6.22
CA GLU A 89 -9.78 7.13 -6.46
C GLU A 89 -10.27 5.74 -6.06
N PHE A 90 -9.51 4.70 -6.37
CA PHE A 90 -9.81 3.34 -5.95
C PHE A 90 -9.80 3.22 -4.42
N GLU A 91 -8.73 3.67 -3.77
CA GLU A 91 -8.54 3.54 -2.32
C GLU A 91 -9.49 4.42 -1.50
N ALA A 92 -9.93 5.56 -2.04
CA ALA A 92 -10.90 6.46 -1.41
C ALA A 92 -12.18 5.73 -0.97
N GLN A 93 -12.68 4.82 -1.80
CA GLN A 93 -13.89 4.05 -1.52
C GLN A 93 -13.74 3.22 -0.22
N PHE A 94 -12.56 2.70 0.03
CA PHE A 94 -12.24 1.91 1.22
C PHE A 94 -11.89 2.78 2.42
N GLN A 95 -11.21 3.92 2.21
CA GLN A 95 -10.91 4.86 3.29
C GLN A 95 -12.18 5.36 3.96
N HIS A 96 -13.19 5.73 3.19
CA HIS A 96 -14.48 6.16 3.70
C HIS A 96 -15.21 5.07 4.51
N LEU A 97 -14.86 3.80 4.29
CA LEU A 97 -15.35 2.67 5.08
C LEU A 97 -14.43 2.32 6.27
N SER A 98 -13.37 3.09 6.51
CA SER A 98 -12.41 2.90 7.60
C SER A 98 -12.39 4.13 8.53
N PRO A 99 -13.48 4.44 9.24
CA PRO A 99 -13.60 5.65 10.04
C PRO A 99 -12.64 5.70 11.23
N GLY A 100 -12.05 4.58 11.62
CA GLY A 100 -11.01 4.53 12.65
C GLY A 100 -9.63 5.02 12.19
N GLY A 101 -9.48 5.25 10.90
CA GLY A 101 -8.26 5.72 10.24
C GLY A 101 -7.72 4.74 9.21
N ALA A 102 -7.12 5.30 8.19
CA ALA A 102 -6.35 4.60 7.17
C ALA A 102 -5.50 5.63 6.43
N ILE A 103 -4.36 5.21 5.90
CA ILE A 103 -3.46 6.06 5.15
C ILE A 103 -3.24 5.48 3.75
N SER A 104 -3.31 6.32 2.72
CA SER A 104 -2.91 5.95 1.36
C SER A 104 -1.52 6.47 1.06
N TYR A 105 -0.63 5.61 0.61
CA TYR A 105 0.71 5.96 0.18
C TYR A 105 0.74 6.15 -1.32
N VAL A 106 1.29 7.26 -1.78
CA VAL A 106 1.47 7.56 -3.20
C VAL A 106 2.94 7.84 -3.47
N GLU A 107 3.54 7.03 -4.32
CA GLU A 107 4.88 7.27 -4.81
C GLU A 107 4.83 8.23 -6.00
N VAL A 108 5.53 9.34 -5.88
CA VAL A 108 5.66 10.36 -6.92
C VAL A 108 7.12 10.52 -7.30
N PRO A 109 7.44 10.89 -8.56
CA PRO A 109 8.80 11.27 -8.92
C PRO A 109 9.21 12.54 -8.18
N ASP A 110 10.50 12.92 -8.26
CA ASP A 110 10.93 14.23 -7.78
C ASP A 110 10.13 15.33 -8.49
N MET A 111 9.35 16.06 -7.71
CA MET A 111 8.46 17.10 -8.19
C MET A 111 8.91 18.51 -7.78
N GLN A 112 10.14 18.69 -7.30
CA GLN A 112 10.68 19.99 -6.86
C GLN A 112 10.55 21.06 -7.95
N ASN A 113 10.70 20.67 -9.20
CA ASN A 113 10.58 21.56 -10.36
C ASN A 113 9.18 21.60 -11.00
N ASN A 114 8.19 20.91 -10.41
CA ASN A 114 6.82 20.83 -10.92
C ASN A 114 5.76 21.06 -9.83
N ILE A 115 5.84 22.18 -9.16
CA ILE A 115 4.90 22.56 -8.10
C ILE A 115 3.43 22.52 -8.54
N PRO A 116 3.07 22.97 -9.78
CA PRO A 116 1.67 22.83 -10.23
C PRO A 116 1.15 21.40 -10.17
N ALA A 117 1.94 20.40 -10.56
CA ALA A 117 1.52 19.01 -10.46
C ALA A 117 1.35 18.54 -9.01
N VAL A 118 2.22 18.99 -8.09
CA VAL A 118 2.04 18.73 -6.64
C VAL A 118 0.70 19.29 -6.16
N LEU A 119 0.37 20.52 -6.52
CA LEU A 119 -0.88 21.17 -6.11
C LEU A 119 -2.11 20.44 -6.64
N GLU A 120 -2.08 19.93 -7.88
CA GLU A 120 -3.17 19.11 -8.43
C GLU A 120 -3.35 17.79 -7.65
N VAL A 121 -2.26 17.11 -7.30
CA VAL A 121 -2.33 15.90 -6.45
C VAL A 121 -2.89 16.24 -5.07
N MET A 122 -2.41 17.31 -4.45
CA MET A 122 -2.89 17.75 -3.13
C MET A 122 -4.37 18.12 -3.16
N LYS A 123 -4.82 18.79 -4.22
CA LYS A 123 -6.23 19.12 -4.41
C LYS A 123 -7.07 17.85 -4.54
N PHE A 124 -6.63 16.89 -5.33
CA PHE A 124 -7.33 15.61 -5.47
C PHE A 124 -7.43 14.88 -4.12
N ILE A 125 -6.33 14.84 -3.36
CA ILE A 125 -6.32 14.26 -2.01
C ILE A 125 -7.35 14.98 -1.11
N TYR A 126 -7.35 16.31 -1.10
CA TYR A 126 -8.29 17.09 -0.31
C TYR A 126 -9.75 16.78 -0.64
N ASP A 127 -10.06 16.59 -1.93
CA ASP A 127 -11.42 16.36 -2.39
C ASP A 127 -11.92 14.91 -2.18
N HIS A 128 -11.00 13.92 -2.11
CA HIS A 128 -11.38 12.49 -2.21
C HIS A 128 -10.80 11.60 -1.11
N ILE A 129 -9.70 11.99 -0.47
CA ILE A 129 -8.93 11.14 0.45
C ILE A 129 -8.95 11.74 1.86
N ILE A 130 -9.09 10.90 2.87
CA ILE A 130 -9.08 11.33 4.27
C ILE A 130 -7.64 11.59 4.75
N TYR A 131 -6.73 10.67 4.42
CA TYR A 131 -5.32 10.79 4.79
C TYR A 131 -4.43 10.12 3.74
N ALA A 132 -3.44 10.84 3.25
CA ALA A 132 -2.44 10.34 2.31
C ALA A 132 -1.04 10.84 2.65
N GLU A 133 -0.05 10.05 2.27
CA GLU A 133 1.37 10.38 2.31
C GLU A 133 1.95 10.30 0.90
N LEU A 134 2.68 11.35 0.52
CA LEU A 134 3.40 11.41 -0.75
C LEU A 134 4.87 11.02 -0.48
N ASN A 135 5.30 9.94 -1.09
CA ASN A 135 6.68 9.46 -1.02
C ASN A 135 7.40 9.72 -2.34
N THR A 136 8.63 10.19 -2.26
CA THR A 136 9.52 10.24 -3.41
C THR A 136 10.49 9.07 -3.34
N LYS A 137 10.73 8.42 -4.48
CA LYS A 137 11.79 7.41 -4.62
C LYS A 137 13.11 8.14 -4.83
N SER A 138 13.75 8.58 -3.75
CA SER A 138 15.04 9.24 -3.79
C SER A 138 15.95 8.68 -2.69
N ASP A 139 16.60 7.58 -3.01
CA ASP A 139 17.71 7.06 -2.22
C ASP A 139 19.01 7.65 -2.76
N TYR A 140 19.98 7.85 -1.89
CA TYR A 140 21.29 8.37 -2.26
C TYR A 140 22.37 7.33 -1.97
N CYS A 141 23.13 6.98 -3.00
CA CYS A 141 24.30 6.12 -2.81
C CYS A 141 25.51 6.93 -2.36
N GLN A 142 25.99 6.71 -1.15
CA GLN A 142 27.13 7.44 -0.58
C GLN A 142 28.45 7.17 -1.31
N VAL A 143 28.56 6.05 -2.05
CA VAL A 143 29.78 5.67 -2.77
C VAL A 143 29.88 6.34 -4.14
N CYS A 144 28.83 6.35 -4.93
CA CYS A 144 28.88 6.86 -6.31
C CYS A 144 28.05 8.12 -6.54
N GLY A 145 27.33 8.62 -5.54
CA GLY A 145 26.49 9.80 -5.68
C GLY A 145 25.20 9.57 -6.48
N TRP A 146 24.86 8.30 -6.77
CA TRP A 146 23.63 8.01 -7.48
C TRP A 146 22.42 8.43 -6.64
N ASP A 147 21.47 9.09 -7.27
CA ASP A 147 20.21 9.53 -6.71
C ASP A 147 19.07 8.85 -7.46
N GLY A 148 18.20 8.13 -6.76
CA GLY A 148 17.11 7.35 -7.33
C GLY A 148 16.72 6.18 -6.43
N GLU A 149 16.11 5.16 -7.00
CA GLU A 149 15.63 3.99 -6.23
C GLU A 149 16.77 2.98 -6.02
N ILE A 150 17.12 2.68 -4.76
CA ILE A 150 18.02 1.59 -4.39
C ILE A 150 17.17 0.35 -4.13
N SER A 151 17.43 -0.71 -4.88
CA SER A 151 16.65 -1.95 -4.80
C SER A 151 17.12 -2.83 -3.64
N VAL A 152 16.14 -3.45 -2.96
CA VAL A 152 16.40 -4.55 -2.04
C VAL A 152 16.39 -5.85 -2.84
N VAL A 153 17.51 -6.56 -2.84
CA VAL A 153 17.66 -7.87 -3.50
C VAL A 153 17.82 -8.97 -2.46
N GLU A 154 17.34 -10.16 -2.76
CA GLU A 154 17.56 -11.35 -1.92
C GLU A 154 18.78 -12.11 -2.45
N GLU A 155 19.87 -12.14 -1.67
CA GLU A 155 21.06 -12.93 -1.96
C GLU A 155 21.31 -13.88 -0.77
N ASP A 156 21.42 -15.17 -1.01
CA ASP A 156 21.64 -16.21 0.00
C ASP A 156 20.68 -16.17 1.21
N GLY A 157 19.41 -15.84 0.95
CA GLY A 157 18.37 -15.74 1.98
C GLY A 157 18.45 -14.51 2.86
N LYS A 158 19.28 -13.52 2.50
CA LYS A 158 19.38 -12.22 3.14
C LYS A 158 18.88 -11.13 2.21
N LEU A 159 18.19 -10.15 2.77
CA LEU A 159 17.80 -8.95 2.06
C LEU A 159 18.98 -7.97 2.08
N ILE A 160 19.43 -7.57 0.91
CA ILE A 160 20.60 -6.70 0.72
C ILE A 160 20.14 -5.49 -0.09
N TRP A 161 20.46 -4.29 0.39
CA TRP A 161 20.35 -3.07 -0.40
C TRP A 161 21.47 -3.04 -1.43
N LYS A 162 21.15 -2.75 -2.69
CA LYS A 162 22.13 -2.75 -3.76
C LYS A 162 21.95 -1.55 -4.65
N CYS A 163 22.96 -0.69 -4.71
CA CYS A 163 22.96 0.43 -5.63
C CYS A 163 22.95 -0.06 -7.08
N PRO A 164 21.98 0.36 -7.91
CA PRO A 164 21.89 -0.10 -9.31
C PRO A 164 23.04 0.41 -10.19
N GLN A 165 23.71 1.51 -9.81
CA GLN A 165 24.78 2.10 -10.59
C GLN A 165 26.15 1.48 -10.28
N CYS A 166 26.53 1.33 -9.02
CA CYS A 166 27.86 0.86 -8.65
C CYS A 166 27.89 -0.50 -7.93
N GLY A 167 26.71 -1.05 -7.63
CA GLY A 167 26.60 -2.33 -6.92
C GLY A 167 26.94 -2.26 -5.42
N ASN A 168 27.12 -1.05 -4.87
CA ASN A 168 27.37 -0.89 -3.43
C ASN A 168 26.27 -1.51 -2.59
N THR A 169 26.64 -2.29 -1.57
CA THR A 169 25.74 -2.94 -0.61
C THR A 169 25.94 -2.44 0.81
N ASP A 170 26.88 -1.53 1.02
CA ASP A 170 27.14 -0.92 2.32
C ASP A 170 26.08 0.13 2.63
N GLN A 171 25.49 0.02 3.82
CA GLN A 171 24.41 0.90 4.29
C GLN A 171 24.89 1.91 5.34
N ASP A 172 26.15 1.82 5.77
CA ASP A 172 26.75 2.68 6.80
C ASP A 172 27.28 3.99 6.24
#